data_d9e5ba7b6146f65afd13e5d21cdbee03
#
_entry.id   d9e5ba7b6146f65afd13e5d21cdbee03
#
_cell.length_a   1.000
_cell.length_b   1.000
_cell.length_c   1.000
_cell.angle_alpha   90.00
_cell.angle_beta   90.00
_cell.angle_gamma   90.00
#
_symmetry.space_group_name_H-M   'P 1'
#
loop_
_entity.id
_entity.type
_entity.pdbx_description
1 polymer ?
#
loop_
_entity_poly.entity_id
_entity_poly.type
_entity_poly.pdbx_seq_one_letter_code
_entity_poly.pdbx_strand_id
1 'polypeptide(L)'
;MYKRQALDDVSAQNGAMKFIPGSHHHGQIPFRASDVGEHNVLNQTVSSPEDWGENAVNVELKAGQISIHSDLLLHGSEPNLSTTDRRGLTLRYMPSDVQCTDSNFGKNRRAFQCLGTNPEKHWSIVSPPVGEAMPLKLETPL
;
A
#
# COMPACT_ATOMS: atom_id res chain seq x y z
N MET A 1 -2.09 8.50 0.50
CA MET A 1 -1.47 8.20 1.81
C MET A 1 -1.87 6.79 2.24
N TYR A 2 -0.90 6.02 2.72
CA TYR A 2 -1.13 4.68 3.26
C TYR A 2 -1.03 4.70 4.78
N LYS A 3 -1.96 4.01 5.43
CA LYS A 3 -1.84 3.58 6.82
C LYS A 3 -1.67 2.07 6.83
N ARG A 4 -0.63 1.58 7.49
CA ARG A 4 -0.44 0.15 7.74
C ARG A 4 -0.42 -0.11 9.24
N GLN A 5 -1.26 -1.03 9.68
CA GLN A 5 -1.33 -1.46 11.08
C GLN A 5 -0.78 -2.88 11.20
N ALA A 6 0.18 -3.05 12.08
CA ALA A 6 0.72 -4.36 12.40
C ALA A 6 -0.32 -5.15 13.22
N LEU A 7 -0.67 -6.34 12.77
CA LEU A 7 -1.51 -7.28 13.52
C LEU A 7 -0.65 -8.26 14.33
N ASP A 8 0.57 -8.52 13.86
CA ASP A 8 1.61 -9.26 14.55
C ASP A 8 2.80 -8.35 14.81
N ASP A 9 3.74 -8.78 15.64
CA ASP A 9 5.04 -8.11 15.78
C ASP A 9 5.80 -8.17 14.46
N VAL A 10 6.33 -7.05 14.02
CA VAL A 10 7.03 -6.87 12.75
C VAL A 10 8.49 -6.54 13.01
N SER A 11 9.39 -7.34 12.43
CA SER A 11 10.84 -7.15 12.51
C SER A 11 11.50 -7.35 11.15
N ALA A 12 12.77 -6.99 11.03
CA ALA A 12 13.54 -7.25 9.81
C ALA A 12 13.53 -8.74 9.43
N GLN A 13 13.55 -9.66 10.41
CA GLN A 13 13.59 -11.09 10.17
C GLN A 13 12.31 -11.65 9.57
N ASN A 14 11.13 -11.10 9.94
CA ASN A 14 9.87 -11.56 9.38
C ASN A 14 9.35 -10.67 8.24
N GLY A 15 10.25 -9.90 7.61
CA GLY A 15 9.95 -9.12 6.41
C GLY A 15 9.29 -7.77 6.72
N ALA A 16 9.81 -7.02 7.69
CA ALA A 16 9.41 -5.63 7.91
C ALA A 16 9.47 -4.83 6.61
N MET A 17 8.60 -3.85 6.48
CA MET A 17 8.71 -2.89 5.39
C MET A 17 9.99 -2.07 5.55
N LYS A 18 10.64 -1.83 4.42
CA LYS A 18 11.74 -0.88 4.29
C LYS A 18 11.22 0.36 3.60
N PHE A 19 11.63 1.52 4.05
CA PHE A 19 11.40 2.80 3.39
C PHE A 19 12.72 3.44 2.99
N ILE A 20 12.71 4.14 1.86
CA ILE A 20 13.81 5.04 1.48
C ILE A 20 13.43 6.45 1.91
N PRO A 21 13.99 6.98 3.02
CA PRO A 21 13.67 8.31 3.51
C PRO A 21 13.92 9.37 2.45
N GLY A 22 12.97 10.29 2.28
CA GLY A 22 13.09 11.38 1.32
C GLY A 22 12.74 11.04 -0.13
N SER A 23 12.59 9.76 -0.51
CA SER A 23 12.33 9.36 -1.90
C SER A 23 11.04 9.96 -2.48
N HIS A 24 10.05 10.28 -1.65
CA HIS A 24 8.81 10.94 -2.08
C HIS A 24 9.02 12.35 -2.67
N HIS A 25 10.16 13.00 -2.40
CA HIS A 25 10.50 14.31 -3.00
C HIS A 25 10.82 14.21 -4.49
N HIS A 26 11.13 13.02 -5.00
CA HIS A 26 11.38 12.78 -6.41
C HIS A 26 10.08 12.61 -7.23
N GLY A 27 8.91 12.69 -6.58
CA GLY A 27 7.64 12.44 -7.23
C GLY A 27 7.46 10.96 -7.60
N GLN A 28 6.87 10.71 -8.76
CA GLN A 28 6.67 9.36 -9.25
C GLN A 28 7.97 8.81 -9.83
N ILE A 29 8.54 7.82 -9.16
CA ILE A 29 9.74 7.12 -9.61
C ILE A 29 9.38 6.15 -10.74
N PRO A 30 10.18 6.07 -11.82
CA PRO A 30 9.94 5.14 -12.91
C PRO A 30 9.90 3.69 -12.41
N PHE A 31 8.94 2.93 -12.90
CA PHE A 31 8.76 1.53 -12.57
C PHE A 31 8.52 0.68 -13.83
N ARG A 32 8.76 -0.61 -13.74
CA ARG A 32 8.54 -1.60 -14.78
C ARG A 32 7.77 -2.80 -14.23
N ALA A 33 7.32 -3.65 -15.10
CA ALA A 33 6.81 -4.98 -14.70
C ALA A 33 7.94 -5.77 -14.02
N SER A 34 7.59 -6.52 -12.99
CA SER A 34 8.52 -7.46 -12.36
C SER A 34 8.74 -8.69 -13.25
N ASP A 35 9.98 -9.17 -13.31
CA ASP A 35 10.29 -10.42 -13.98
C ASP A 35 9.98 -11.62 -13.08
N VAL A 36 9.66 -12.75 -13.68
CA VAL A 36 9.30 -13.98 -12.94
C VAL A 36 10.44 -14.43 -12.00
N GLY A 37 11.69 -14.18 -12.36
CA GLY A 37 12.87 -14.53 -11.56
C GLY A 37 13.12 -13.64 -10.35
N GLU A 38 12.45 -12.51 -10.26
CA GLU A 38 12.59 -11.57 -9.11
C GLU A 38 11.83 -12.03 -7.86
N HIS A 39 10.98 -13.06 -7.97
CA HIS A 39 10.15 -13.58 -6.88
C HIS A 39 9.35 -12.47 -6.14
N ASN A 40 9.01 -11.40 -6.85
CA ASN A 40 8.29 -10.28 -6.29
C ASN A 40 6.79 -10.60 -6.24
N VAL A 41 6.17 -10.46 -5.08
CA VAL A 41 4.73 -10.65 -4.91
C VAL A 41 3.93 -9.59 -5.68
N LEU A 42 4.52 -8.40 -5.87
CA LEU A 42 3.95 -7.36 -6.71
C LEU A 42 4.37 -7.58 -8.16
N ASN A 43 3.49 -7.27 -9.08
CA ASN A 43 3.77 -7.38 -10.51
C ASN A 43 4.54 -6.17 -11.08
N GLN A 44 5.11 -5.33 -10.23
CA GLN A 44 5.88 -4.15 -10.61
C GLN A 44 7.02 -3.90 -9.63
N THR A 45 8.11 -3.33 -10.13
CA THR A 45 9.29 -2.91 -9.38
C THR A 45 9.83 -1.60 -9.93
N VAL A 46 10.67 -0.89 -9.17
CA VAL A 46 11.36 0.31 -9.69
C VAL A 46 12.33 -0.07 -10.80
N SER A 47 12.54 0.83 -11.76
CA SER A 47 13.38 0.55 -12.93
C SER A 47 14.86 0.41 -12.60
N SER A 48 15.34 1.11 -11.57
CA SER A 48 16.74 1.12 -11.12
C SER A 48 16.80 0.96 -9.59
N PRO A 49 16.56 -0.26 -9.07
CA PRO A 49 16.55 -0.48 -7.63
C PRO A 49 17.90 -0.21 -6.96
N GLU A 50 19.00 -0.36 -7.69
CA GLU A 50 20.38 -0.09 -7.25
C GLU A 50 20.61 1.37 -6.83
N ASP A 51 19.90 2.31 -7.45
CA ASP A 51 20.01 3.73 -7.14
C ASP A 51 19.44 4.10 -5.76
N TRP A 52 18.68 3.19 -5.13
CA TRP A 52 17.89 3.49 -3.94
C TRP A 52 18.25 2.65 -2.71
N GLY A 53 18.99 1.56 -2.87
CA GLY A 53 19.12 0.49 -1.85
C GLY A 53 19.88 0.87 -0.59
N GLU A 54 20.85 1.77 -0.64
CA GLU A 54 21.82 2.01 0.44
C GLU A 54 21.23 2.69 1.69
N ASN A 55 20.13 3.42 1.55
CA ASN A 55 19.52 4.21 2.63
C ASN A 55 18.18 3.65 3.14
N ALA A 56 17.91 2.39 2.88
CA ALA A 56 16.66 1.77 3.30
C ALA A 56 16.60 1.59 4.82
N VAL A 57 15.50 2.00 5.44
CA VAL A 57 15.24 1.88 6.87
C VAL A 57 14.12 0.89 7.12
N ASN A 58 14.36 -0.12 7.96
CA ASN A 58 13.32 -1.05 8.38
C ASN A 58 12.34 -0.37 9.32
N VAL A 59 11.05 -0.60 9.09
CA VAL A 59 9.97 -0.13 9.95
C VAL A 59 9.48 -1.29 10.79
N GLU A 60 10.14 -1.49 11.92
CA GLU A 60 9.76 -2.49 12.90
C GLU A 60 8.62 -1.97 13.77
N LEU A 61 7.61 -2.79 13.99
CA LEU A 61 6.40 -2.42 14.70
C LEU A 61 5.98 -3.55 15.65
N LYS A 62 5.49 -3.19 16.82
CA LYS A 62 4.74 -4.11 17.67
C LYS A 62 3.31 -4.25 17.19
N ALA A 63 2.69 -5.39 17.48
CA ALA A 63 1.27 -5.60 17.20
C ALA A 63 0.44 -4.42 17.74
N GLY A 64 -0.47 -3.91 16.91
CA GLY A 64 -1.29 -2.73 17.20
C GLY A 64 -0.67 -1.40 16.79
N GLN A 65 0.64 -1.29 16.62
CA GLN A 65 1.28 -0.07 16.12
C GLN A 65 0.97 0.17 14.64
N ILE A 66 1.12 1.41 14.21
CA ILE A 66 0.83 1.84 12.84
C ILE A 66 2.00 2.60 12.23
N SER A 67 2.15 2.49 10.92
CA SER A 67 2.93 3.41 10.10
C SER A 67 2.01 4.19 9.15
N ILE A 68 2.33 5.46 8.91
CA ILE A 68 1.63 6.31 7.96
C ILE A 68 2.68 6.90 7.02
N HIS A 69 2.47 6.79 5.72
CA HIS A 69 3.42 7.28 4.73
C HIS A 69 2.73 7.72 3.43
N SER A 70 3.42 8.53 2.64
CA SER A 70 3.01 8.87 1.28
C SER A 70 3.06 7.65 0.38
N ASP A 71 2.17 7.57 -0.61
CA ASP A 71 2.23 6.59 -1.69
C ASP A 71 3.45 6.78 -2.62
N LEU A 72 3.98 8.00 -2.68
CA LEU A 72 5.22 8.31 -3.41
C LEU A 72 6.49 7.88 -2.67
N LEU A 73 6.40 7.50 -1.40
CA LEU A 73 7.55 7.01 -0.66
C LEU A 73 7.94 5.63 -1.16
N LEU A 74 9.15 5.49 -1.68
CA LEU A 74 9.65 4.21 -2.17
C LEU A 74 9.77 3.24 -1.00
N HIS A 75 9.17 2.06 -1.17
CA HIS A 75 9.10 1.07 -0.12
C HIS A 75 9.02 -0.35 -0.69
N GLY A 76 9.45 -1.28 0.11
CA GLY A 76 9.39 -2.72 -0.19
C GLY A 76 9.51 -3.54 1.07
N SER A 77 9.72 -4.83 0.94
CA SER A 77 10.04 -5.72 2.05
C SER A 77 10.86 -6.90 1.55
N GLU A 78 11.75 -7.38 2.40
CA GLU A 78 12.43 -8.65 2.16
C GLU A 78 11.48 -9.83 2.40
N PRO A 79 11.82 -11.02 1.92
CA PRO A 79 11.10 -12.23 2.28
C PRO A 79 11.05 -12.44 3.80
N ASN A 80 9.96 -13.06 4.25
CA ASN A 80 9.89 -13.53 5.63
C ASN A 80 10.75 -14.80 5.78
N LEU A 81 11.85 -14.69 6.50
CA LEU A 81 12.79 -15.80 6.79
C LEU A 81 12.55 -16.40 8.17
N SER A 82 11.55 -15.94 8.90
CA SER A 82 11.19 -16.44 10.23
C SER A 82 10.11 -17.52 10.16
N THR A 83 9.79 -18.08 11.30
CA THR A 83 8.68 -19.04 11.48
C THR A 83 7.37 -18.36 11.92
N THR A 84 7.36 -17.03 12.04
CA THR A 84 6.20 -16.26 12.50
C THR A 84 5.53 -15.53 11.35
N ASP A 85 4.21 -15.39 11.42
CA ASP A 85 3.46 -14.60 10.47
C ASP A 85 3.76 -13.10 10.60
N ARG A 86 3.58 -12.37 9.51
CA ARG A 86 3.62 -10.91 9.48
C ARG A 86 2.35 -10.39 8.80
N ARG A 87 1.25 -10.40 9.53
CA ARG A 87 -0.03 -9.89 9.04
C ARG A 87 -0.15 -8.40 9.30
N GLY A 88 -0.73 -7.69 8.37
CA GLY A 88 -0.95 -6.25 8.49
C GLY A 88 -2.20 -5.79 7.76
N LEU A 89 -2.91 -4.84 8.37
CA LEU A 89 -4.06 -4.17 7.76
C LEU A 89 -3.57 -2.93 7.01
N THR A 90 -3.87 -2.85 5.72
CA THR A 90 -3.56 -1.68 4.90
C THR A 90 -4.82 -0.89 4.60
N LEU A 91 -4.81 0.40 4.92
CA LEU A 91 -5.85 1.35 4.57
C LEU A 91 -5.25 2.45 3.70
N ARG A 92 -6.00 2.88 2.69
CA ARG A 92 -5.59 3.95 1.78
C ARG A 92 -6.52 5.14 1.96
N TYR A 93 -5.92 6.31 2.12
CA TYR A 93 -6.64 7.58 2.23
C TYR A 93 -6.18 8.52 1.13
N MET A 94 -7.12 9.29 0.60
CA MET A 94 -6.85 10.29 -0.41
C MET A 94 -7.77 11.49 -0.21
N PRO A 95 -7.36 12.69 -0.63
CA PRO A 95 -8.25 13.84 -0.73
C PRO A 95 -9.35 13.58 -1.76
N SER A 96 -10.51 14.20 -1.59
CA SER A 96 -11.68 14.01 -2.47
C SER A 96 -11.49 14.60 -3.88
N ASP A 97 -10.56 15.54 -4.04
CA ASP A 97 -10.19 16.20 -5.29
C ASP A 97 -9.21 15.37 -6.16
N VAL A 98 -8.66 14.29 -5.62
CA VAL A 98 -7.79 13.38 -6.38
C VAL A 98 -8.62 12.53 -7.32
N GLN A 99 -8.33 12.62 -8.62
CA GLN A 99 -8.97 11.83 -9.66
C GLN A 99 -8.09 10.66 -10.10
N CYS A 100 -8.70 9.48 -10.30
CA CYS A 100 -8.04 8.37 -10.97
C CYS A 100 -8.12 8.58 -12.49
N THR A 101 -6.97 8.75 -13.14
CA THR A 101 -6.89 8.98 -14.58
C THR A 101 -6.89 7.69 -15.41
N ASP A 102 -6.60 6.54 -14.78
CA ASP A 102 -6.70 5.24 -15.45
C ASP A 102 -8.17 4.80 -15.55
N SER A 103 -8.69 4.80 -16.76
CA SER A 103 -10.08 4.45 -17.04
C SER A 103 -10.43 3.00 -16.70
N ASN A 104 -9.48 2.09 -16.74
CA ASN A 104 -9.70 0.68 -16.41
C ASN A 104 -9.68 0.46 -14.89
N PHE A 105 -8.78 1.15 -14.21
CA PHE A 105 -8.62 1.06 -12.76
C PHE A 105 -9.69 1.88 -12.01
N GLY A 106 -10.06 3.04 -12.54
CA GLY A 106 -10.97 3.99 -11.87
C GLY A 106 -12.44 3.60 -11.91
N LYS A 107 -12.91 2.96 -12.98
CA LYS A 107 -14.34 2.69 -13.23
C LYS A 107 -15.07 1.92 -12.13
N ASN A 108 -14.37 1.08 -11.38
CA ASN A 108 -14.96 0.20 -10.35
C ASN A 108 -14.49 0.54 -8.93
N ARG A 109 -13.81 1.67 -8.73
CA ARG A 109 -13.32 2.05 -7.41
C ARG A 109 -14.38 2.74 -6.60
N ARG A 110 -14.61 2.19 -5.41
CA ARG A 110 -15.51 2.72 -4.40
C ARG A 110 -14.70 3.32 -3.28
N ALA A 111 -15.23 4.38 -2.67
CA ALA A 111 -14.61 5.02 -1.52
C ALA A 111 -15.62 5.18 -0.38
N PHE A 112 -15.11 5.18 0.84
CA PHE A 112 -15.86 5.60 2.01
C PHE A 112 -15.50 7.04 2.32
N GLN A 113 -16.49 7.91 2.46
CA GLN A 113 -16.24 9.29 2.88
C GLN A 113 -16.01 9.31 4.39
N CYS A 114 -14.75 9.52 4.78
CA CYS A 114 -14.39 9.59 6.19
C CYS A 114 -14.62 10.98 6.78
N LEU A 115 -14.37 12.04 5.99
CA LEU A 115 -14.47 13.43 6.40
C LEU A 115 -14.69 14.31 5.16
N GLY A 116 -15.24 15.52 5.39
CA GLY A 116 -15.40 16.54 4.36
C GLY A 116 -16.52 16.22 3.36
N THR A 117 -16.36 16.69 2.13
CA THR A 117 -17.31 16.55 1.04
C THR A 117 -16.64 15.98 -0.21
N ASN A 118 -17.43 15.52 -1.18
CA ASN A 118 -16.95 15.03 -2.48
C ASN A 118 -17.57 15.89 -3.61
N PRO A 119 -17.21 17.18 -3.71
CA PRO A 119 -17.86 18.12 -4.63
C PRO A 119 -17.63 17.73 -6.10
N GLU A 120 -16.44 17.26 -6.44
CA GLU A 120 -16.05 16.89 -7.80
C GLU A 120 -16.60 15.53 -8.24
N LYS A 121 -17.12 14.74 -7.30
CA LYS A 121 -17.72 13.41 -7.56
C LYS A 121 -16.80 12.44 -8.31
N HIS A 122 -15.49 12.57 -8.14
CA HIS A 122 -14.52 11.67 -8.78
C HIS A 122 -14.63 10.22 -8.32
N TRP A 123 -15.25 9.99 -7.17
CA TRP A 123 -15.35 8.69 -6.53
C TRP A 123 -16.80 8.30 -6.25
N SER A 124 -17.11 7.04 -6.52
CA SER A 124 -18.39 6.45 -6.10
C SER A 124 -18.35 6.20 -4.59
N ILE A 125 -19.05 7.03 -3.85
CA ILE A 125 -19.13 6.89 -2.39
C ILE A 125 -20.13 5.79 -2.03
N VAL A 126 -19.70 4.89 -1.15
CA VAL A 126 -20.54 3.83 -0.61
C VAL A 126 -20.56 3.90 0.92
N SER A 127 -21.60 3.37 1.51
CA SER A 127 -21.69 3.23 2.96
C SER A 127 -20.75 2.14 3.45
N PRO A 128 -20.13 2.28 4.62
CA PRO A 128 -19.40 1.20 5.27
C PRO A 128 -20.31 -0.04 5.44
N PRO A 129 -19.76 -1.25 5.38
CA PRO A 129 -20.53 -2.45 5.69
C PRO A 129 -21.09 -2.37 7.10
N VAL A 130 -22.35 -2.80 7.26
CA VAL A 130 -23.03 -2.85 8.56
C VAL A 130 -22.91 -4.27 9.08
N GLY A 131 -22.42 -4.41 10.31
CA GLY A 131 -22.26 -5.71 10.97
C GLY A 131 -20.94 -6.42 10.61
N GLU A 132 -20.82 -7.67 11.08
CA GLU A 132 -19.62 -8.51 10.90
C GLU A 132 -19.59 -9.27 9.57
N ALA A 133 -20.60 -9.09 8.72
CA ALA A 133 -20.69 -9.78 7.44
C ALA A 133 -19.62 -9.24 6.47
N MET A 134 -18.52 -9.95 6.34
CA MET A 134 -17.62 -9.78 5.21
C MET A 134 -18.35 -10.17 3.93
N PRO A 135 -18.32 -9.35 2.86
CA PRO A 135 -18.81 -9.80 1.57
C PRO A 135 -18.02 -11.03 1.14
N LEU A 136 -18.67 -12.18 1.07
CA LEU A 136 -18.06 -13.48 0.77
C LEU A 136 -17.57 -13.64 -0.67
N LYS A 137 -17.75 -12.64 -1.53
CA LYS A 137 -17.26 -12.64 -2.91
C LYS A 137 -16.73 -11.27 -3.29
N LEU A 138 -15.44 -11.18 -3.44
CA LEU A 138 -14.83 -10.23 -4.34
C LEU A 138 -15.03 -10.78 -5.76
N GLU A 139 -16.13 -10.44 -6.39
CA GLU A 139 -16.34 -10.72 -7.81
C GLU A 139 -15.56 -9.67 -8.62
N THR A 140 -14.25 -9.75 -8.60
CA THR A 140 -13.43 -9.12 -9.62
C THR A 140 -12.13 -9.89 -9.74
N PRO A 141 -11.82 -10.40 -10.92
CA PRO A 141 -10.47 -10.90 -11.19
C PRO A 141 -9.50 -9.71 -11.09
N LEU A 142 -8.36 -9.95 -10.49
CA LEU A 142 -7.19 -9.07 -10.50
C LEU A 142 -6.74 -8.79 -11.93
#